data_34b75d108f43c8674fdb87d72ddb375e
#
_entry.id   34b75d108f43c8674fdb87d72ddb375e
#
_cell.length_a   1.000
_cell.length_b   1.000
_cell.length_c   1.000
_cell.angle_alpha   90.00
_cell.angle_beta   90.00
_cell.angle_gamma   90.00
#
_symmetry.space_group_name_H-M   'P 1'
#
loop_
_entity.id
_entity.type
_entity.pdbx_description
1 polymer ?
#
loop_
_entity_poly.entity_id
_entity_poly.type
_entity_poly.pdbx_seq_one_letter_code
_entity_poly.pdbx_strand_id
1 'polypeptide(L)'
;MNPEIKRGNYAKEEGEVVLREHEYDGIQEFDQKLPNWWLFTFYGAIVWFVVYWGLYYHTKVYQTDQEKIIASVSALHEKKDAELAATLATLDDATLIGTWAADPAIVAAGEATYTINCVACHAADLSSTMDVAGNKIPLPGRSLVDGVWEYGGKPMDIFKIINHGTPVDAPGLNGAKMVAWGQVISPKQIAEVTAFIISKNPKEFGG
;
A
#
# COMPACT_ATOMS: atom_id res chain seq x y z
N MET A 1 -34.04 -38.95 -36.74
CA MET A 1 -34.85 -39.69 -35.76
C MET A 1 -34.88 -38.83 -34.49
N ASN A 2 -36.04 -38.31 -34.11
CA ASN A 2 -36.17 -37.70 -32.79
C ASN A 2 -36.09 -38.82 -31.76
N PRO A 3 -35.19 -38.83 -30.80
CA PRO A 3 -35.21 -39.80 -29.74
C PRO A 3 -36.52 -39.67 -28.97
N GLU A 4 -37.22 -40.79 -28.78
CA GLU A 4 -38.42 -40.81 -27.96
C GLU A 4 -38.04 -40.38 -26.55
N ILE A 5 -38.54 -39.22 -26.10
CA ILE A 5 -38.27 -38.72 -24.76
C ILE A 5 -39.03 -39.60 -23.76
N LYS A 6 -38.29 -40.40 -23.01
CA LYS A 6 -38.82 -41.22 -21.93
C LYS A 6 -39.12 -40.35 -20.71
N ARG A 7 -40.21 -40.60 -20.03
CA ARG A 7 -40.53 -40.00 -18.72
C ARG A 7 -40.09 -40.93 -17.59
N GLY A 8 -39.45 -40.40 -16.58
CA GLY A 8 -38.98 -41.19 -15.43
C GLY A 8 -38.11 -40.34 -14.49
N ASN A 9 -37.59 -40.95 -13.45
CA ASN A 9 -36.82 -40.25 -12.45
C ASN A 9 -35.31 -40.21 -12.74
N TYR A 10 -34.74 -41.19 -13.46
CA TYR A 10 -33.31 -41.30 -13.72
C TYR A 10 -33.02 -41.96 -15.07
N ALA A 11 -32.02 -41.44 -15.76
CA ALA A 11 -31.43 -42.11 -16.93
C ALA A 11 -30.63 -43.35 -16.49
N LYS A 12 -30.91 -44.50 -17.11
CA LYS A 12 -30.28 -45.79 -16.76
C LYS A 12 -29.05 -46.10 -17.62
N GLU A 13 -29.03 -45.62 -18.85
CA GLU A 13 -27.98 -45.90 -19.81
C GLU A 13 -27.30 -44.61 -20.30
N GLU A 14 -26.06 -44.72 -20.77
CA GLU A 14 -25.34 -43.60 -21.36
C GLU A 14 -26.03 -43.19 -22.68
N GLY A 15 -26.29 -41.86 -22.81
CA GLY A 15 -27.01 -41.31 -23.97
C GLY A 15 -28.54 -41.37 -23.86
N GLU A 16 -29.09 -42.00 -22.83
CA GLU A 16 -30.54 -41.94 -22.54
C GLU A 16 -30.90 -40.56 -21.99
N VAL A 17 -31.96 -39.96 -22.55
CA VAL A 17 -32.47 -38.65 -22.09
C VAL A 17 -33.85 -38.92 -21.46
N VAL A 18 -33.96 -38.62 -20.18
CA VAL A 18 -35.22 -38.85 -19.40
C VAL A 18 -35.74 -37.50 -18.93
N LEU A 19 -36.99 -37.17 -19.26
CA LEU A 19 -37.66 -36.00 -18.69
C LEU A 19 -38.17 -36.35 -17.30
N ARG A 20 -37.73 -35.65 -16.28
CA ARG A 20 -38.12 -35.85 -14.89
C ARG A 20 -39.61 -35.54 -14.69
N GLU A 21 -40.24 -36.25 -13.81
CA GLU A 21 -41.68 -36.08 -13.56
C GLU A 21 -42.03 -34.84 -12.75
N HIS A 22 -41.07 -34.30 -12.01
CA HIS A 22 -41.26 -33.09 -11.22
C HIS A 22 -40.97 -31.82 -12.02
N GLU A 23 -41.64 -30.76 -11.65
CA GLU A 23 -41.57 -29.45 -12.26
C GLU A 23 -41.32 -28.40 -11.16
N TYR A 24 -40.39 -27.49 -11.41
CA TYR A 24 -40.09 -26.33 -10.55
C TYR A 24 -40.42 -25.05 -11.31
N ASP A 25 -41.38 -24.28 -10.84
CA ASP A 25 -41.81 -23.02 -11.44
C ASP A 25 -42.05 -23.06 -12.97
N GLY A 26 -42.65 -24.16 -13.44
CA GLY A 26 -42.94 -24.37 -14.87
C GLY A 26 -41.75 -24.92 -15.68
N ILE A 27 -40.64 -25.26 -15.03
CA ILE A 27 -39.45 -25.80 -15.68
C ILE A 27 -39.30 -27.30 -15.33
N GLN A 28 -39.24 -28.12 -16.37
CA GLN A 28 -38.92 -29.52 -16.28
C GLN A 28 -37.46 -29.77 -16.61
N GLU A 29 -36.84 -30.69 -15.88
CA GLU A 29 -35.41 -31.02 -16.07
C GLU A 29 -35.26 -32.33 -16.85
N PHE A 30 -34.24 -32.35 -17.72
CA PHE A 30 -33.77 -33.58 -18.34
C PHE A 30 -32.68 -34.23 -17.51
N ASP A 31 -32.83 -35.50 -17.22
CA ASP A 31 -31.79 -36.30 -16.61
C ASP A 31 -30.99 -37.03 -17.71
N GLN A 32 -29.68 -36.86 -17.65
CA GLN A 32 -28.74 -37.56 -18.53
C GLN A 32 -27.58 -38.11 -17.70
N LYS A 33 -27.18 -39.34 -18.03
CA LYS A 33 -26.02 -39.94 -17.38
C LYS A 33 -24.74 -39.20 -17.79
N LEU A 34 -23.97 -38.84 -16.81
CA LEU A 34 -22.68 -38.12 -17.06
C LEU A 34 -21.72 -39.01 -17.85
N PRO A 35 -21.03 -38.45 -18.87
CA PRO A 35 -20.05 -39.20 -19.63
C PRO A 35 -18.90 -39.69 -18.74
N ASN A 36 -18.38 -40.89 -19.01
CA ASN A 36 -17.28 -41.47 -18.20
C ASN A 36 -16.02 -40.63 -18.22
N TRP A 37 -15.69 -39.97 -19.33
CA TRP A 37 -14.55 -39.11 -19.41
C TRP A 37 -14.66 -37.92 -18.45
N TRP A 38 -15.86 -37.37 -18.28
CA TRP A 38 -16.13 -36.28 -17.35
C TRP A 38 -15.93 -36.71 -15.88
N LEU A 39 -16.45 -37.90 -15.54
CA LEU A 39 -16.26 -38.51 -14.20
C LEU A 39 -14.75 -38.74 -13.93
N PHE A 40 -14.02 -39.23 -14.91
CA PHE A 40 -12.55 -39.40 -14.81
C PHE A 40 -11.83 -38.09 -14.50
N THR A 41 -12.15 -37.02 -15.23
CA THR A 41 -11.53 -35.71 -14.99
C THR A 41 -11.92 -35.15 -13.64
N PHE A 42 -13.18 -35.31 -13.24
CA PHE A 42 -13.68 -34.84 -11.96
C PHE A 42 -12.99 -35.54 -10.77
N TYR A 43 -12.98 -36.86 -10.75
CA TYR A 43 -12.29 -37.59 -9.68
C TYR A 43 -10.77 -37.40 -9.72
N GLY A 44 -10.17 -37.33 -10.90
CA GLY A 44 -8.77 -36.99 -11.07
C GLY A 44 -8.42 -35.62 -10.48
N ALA A 45 -9.27 -34.63 -10.68
CA ALA A 45 -9.10 -33.29 -10.10
C ALA A 45 -9.22 -33.31 -8.56
N ILE A 46 -10.13 -34.12 -8.00
CA ILE A 46 -10.27 -34.27 -6.53
C ILE A 46 -8.99 -34.89 -5.95
N VAL A 47 -8.50 -35.97 -6.54
CA VAL A 47 -7.25 -36.62 -6.10
C VAL A 47 -6.07 -35.67 -6.19
N TRP A 48 -5.95 -34.97 -7.32
CA TRP A 48 -4.92 -33.96 -7.50
C TRP A 48 -4.99 -32.86 -6.45
N PHE A 49 -6.19 -32.33 -6.18
CA PHE A 49 -6.40 -31.34 -5.15
C PHE A 49 -5.93 -31.80 -3.76
N VAL A 50 -6.30 -33.00 -3.35
CA VAL A 50 -5.93 -33.56 -2.04
C VAL A 50 -4.40 -33.73 -1.94
N VAL A 51 -3.78 -34.27 -2.99
CA VAL A 51 -2.31 -34.44 -3.03
C VAL A 51 -1.62 -33.09 -3.01
N TYR A 52 -2.03 -32.16 -3.87
CA TYR A 52 -1.46 -30.81 -3.91
C TYR A 52 -1.62 -30.07 -2.59
N TRP A 53 -2.83 -30.12 -1.99
CA TRP A 53 -3.11 -29.50 -0.69
C TRP A 53 -2.22 -30.09 0.42
N GLY A 54 -2.08 -31.41 0.44
CA GLY A 54 -1.23 -32.10 1.40
C GLY A 54 0.25 -31.70 1.25
N LEU A 55 0.76 -31.67 0.00
CA LEU A 55 2.14 -31.25 -0.28
C LEU A 55 2.39 -29.78 0.05
N TYR A 56 1.41 -28.91 -0.23
CA TYR A 56 1.54 -27.47 -0.02
C TYR A 56 1.49 -27.07 1.46
N TYR A 57 0.55 -27.62 2.23
CA TYR A 57 0.33 -27.20 3.61
C TYR A 57 1.02 -28.09 4.67
N HIS A 58 1.25 -29.37 4.40
CA HIS A 58 1.76 -30.31 5.40
C HIS A 58 3.22 -30.75 5.16
N THR A 59 3.75 -30.56 3.95
CA THR A 59 5.15 -30.80 3.69
C THR A 59 5.85 -29.48 3.39
N LYS A 60 7.10 -29.34 3.83
CA LYS A 60 7.91 -28.14 3.50
C LYS A 60 8.57 -28.23 2.12
N VAL A 61 7.99 -28.98 1.20
CA VAL A 61 8.50 -29.10 -0.17
C VAL A 61 8.33 -27.79 -0.94
N TYR A 62 7.25 -27.05 -0.64
CA TYR A 62 6.99 -25.73 -1.21
C TYR A 62 6.85 -24.70 -0.10
N GLN A 63 7.43 -23.52 -0.30
CA GLN A 63 7.15 -22.38 0.54
C GLN A 63 5.71 -21.90 0.30
N THR A 64 4.97 -21.69 1.35
CA THR A 64 3.62 -21.11 1.26
C THR A 64 3.69 -19.66 0.78
N ASP A 65 2.62 -19.15 0.20
CA ASP A 65 2.55 -17.74 -0.26
C ASP A 65 2.75 -16.79 0.93
N GLN A 66 2.28 -17.16 2.11
CA GLN A 66 2.51 -16.38 3.33
C GLN A 66 4.01 -16.30 3.68
N GLU A 67 4.75 -17.40 3.62
CA GLU A 67 6.20 -17.41 3.88
C GLU A 67 6.96 -16.56 2.85
N LYS A 68 6.59 -16.63 1.57
CA LYS A 68 7.18 -15.80 0.52
C LYS A 68 6.90 -14.32 0.72
N ILE A 69 5.68 -13.95 1.10
CA ILE A 69 5.30 -12.57 1.40
C ILE A 69 6.09 -12.07 2.61
N ILE A 70 6.16 -12.82 3.70
CA ILE A 70 6.93 -12.46 4.89
C ILE A 70 8.41 -12.25 4.54
N ALA A 71 9.01 -13.18 3.81
CA ALA A 71 10.40 -13.07 3.37
C ALA A 71 10.65 -11.85 2.48
N SER A 72 9.72 -11.55 1.57
CA SER A 72 9.82 -10.37 0.69
C SER A 72 9.67 -9.06 1.45
N VAL A 73 8.76 -9.01 2.43
CA VAL A 73 8.55 -7.84 3.29
C VAL A 73 9.75 -7.62 4.20
N SER A 74 10.31 -8.67 4.82
CA SER A 74 11.52 -8.54 5.66
C SER A 74 12.72 -8.06 4.85
N ALA A 75 12.96 -8.61 3.67
CA ALA A 75 14.03 -8.15 2.79
C ALA A 75 13.87 -6.67 2.35
N LEU A 76 12.63 -6.24 2.13
CA LEU A 76 12.35 -4.82 1.83
C LEU A 76 12.61 -3.92 3.04
N HIS A 77 12.26 -4.35 4.25
CA HIS A 77 12.55 -3.59 5.48
C HIS A 77 14.05 -3.49 5.71
N GLU A 78 14.79 -4.60 5.62
CA GLU A 78 16.25 -4.59 5.75
C GLU A 78 16.92 -3.64 4.76
N LYS A 79 16.45 -3.62 3.51
CA LYS A 79 16.95 -2.68 2.50
C LYS A 79 16.67 -1.23 2.87
N LYS A 80 15.46 -0.91 3.31
CA LYS A 80 15.06 0.44 3.75
C LYS A 80 15.86 0.89 4.98
N ASP A 81 16.07 -0.01 5.94
CA ASP A 81 16.86 0.28 7.14
C ASP A 81 18.33 0.53 6.80
N ALA A 82 18.89 -0.22 5.87
CA ALA A 82 20.25 0.02 5.37
C ALA A 82 20.36 1.35 4.61
N GLU A 83 19.40 1.71 3.78
CA GLU A 83 19.35 3.00 3.10
C GLU A 83 19.23 4.17 4.09
N LEU A 84 18.38 4.01 5.12
CA LEU A 84 18.24 4.99 6.19
C LEU A 84 19.54 5.17 6.97
N ALA A 85 20.17 4.06 7.37
CA ALA A 85 21.45 4.10 8.08
C ALA A 85 22.56 4.76 7.25
N ALA A 86 22.65 4.45 5.97
CA ALA A 86 23.60 5.06 5.05
C ALA A 86 23.35 6.57 4.90
N THR A 87 22.11 7.00 4.82
CA THR A 87 21.75 8.42 4.76
C THR A 87 22.10 9.13 6.06
N LEU A 88 21.74 8.57 7.22
CA LEU A 88 22.01 9.14 8.53
C LEU A 88 23.50 9.21 8.87
N ALA A 89 24.32 8.36 8.27
CA ALA A 89 25.78 8.40 8.46
C ALA A 89 26.44 9.67 7.87
N THR A 90 25.78 10.29 6.91
CA THR A 90 26.31 11.48 6.22
C THR A 90 25.47 12.74 6.42
N LEU A 91 24.33 12.61 7.12
CA LEU A 91 23.35 13.67 7.29
C LEU A 91 23.36 14.16 8.74
N ASP A 92 23.60 15.46 8.91
CA ASP A 92 23.49 16.18 10.17
C ASP A 92 22.88 17.57 9.95
N ASP A 93 22.67 18.31 11.01
CA ASP A 93 22.10 19.67 10.93
C ASP A 93 22.94 20.60 10.05
N ALA A 94 24.27 20.50 10.15
CA ALA A 94 25.19 21.37 9.41
C ALA A 94 25.21 21.03 7.92
N THR A 95 25.20 19.77 7.54
CA THR A 95 25.16 19.32 6.15
C THR A 95 23.81 19.62 5.51
N LEU A 96 22.71 19.50 6.24
CA LEU A 96 21.38 19.87 5.76
C LEU A 96 21.27 21.36 5.43
N ILE A 97 21.83 22.23 6.28
CA ILE A 97 21.84 23.68 6.06
C ILE A 97 22.88 24.07 4.98
N GLY A 98 24.14 23.69 5.18
CA GLY A 98 25.24 24.18 4.42
C GLY A 98 25.46 23.57 3.04
N THR A 99 24.99 22.33 2.86
CA THR A 99 25.20 21.58 1.61
C THR A 99 23.87 21.31 0.90
N TRP A 100 22.90 20.68 1.57
CA TRP A 100 21.67 20.27 0.95
C TRP A 100 20.73 21.42 0.63
N ALA A 101 20.48 22.32 1.57
CA ALA A 101 19.60 23.47 1.35
C ALA A 101 20.25 24.57 0.50
N ALA A 102 21.58 24.54 0.34
CA ALA A 102 22.31 25.45 -0.52
C ALA A 102 22.40 24.99 -1.99
N ASP A 103 22.12 23.71 -2.27
CA ASP A 103 22.13 23.16 -3.62
C ASP A 103 20.75 23.29 -4.30
N PRO A 104 20.64 24.13 -5.37
CA PRO A 104 19.39 24.36 -6.07
C PRO A 104 18.78 23.07 -6.68
N ALA A 105 19.61 22.09 -7.07
CA ALA A 105 19.12 20.84 -7.65
C ALA A 105 18.47 19.94 -6.58
N ILE A 106 19.06 19.89 -5.39
CA ILE A 106 18.50 19.17 -4.23
C ILE A 106 17.20 19.83 -3.78
N VAL A 107 17.18 21.16 -3.66
CA VAL A 107 15.98 21.91 -3.29
C VAL A 107 14.85 21.70 -4.29
N ALA A 108 15.12 21.70 -5.59
CA ALA A 108 14.13 21.45 -6.63
C ALA A 108 13.57 20.00 -6.57
N ALA A 109 14.42 19.01 -6.29
CA ALA A 109 13.99 17.62 -6.08
C ALA A 109 13.08 17.49 -4.83
N GLY A 110 13.43 18.20 -3.75
CA GLY A 110 12.63 18.32 -2.54
C GLY A 110 11.28 18.98 -2.80
N GLU A 111 11.24 20.07 -3.56
CA GLU A 111 10.01 20.76 -3.95
C GLU A 111 9.09 19.87 -4.77
N ALA A 112 9.62 19.10 -5.72
CA ALA A 112 8.86 18.14 -6.51
C ALA A 112 8.22 17.06 -5.61
N THR A 113 8.99 16.50 -4.68
CA THR A 113 8.51 15.49 -3.72
C THR A 113 7.47 16.09 -2.76
N TYR A 114 7.69 17.32 -2.29
CA TYR A 114 6.77 18.08 -1.43
C TYR A 114 5.44 18.33 -2.12
N THR A 115 5.47 18.74 -3.38
CA THR A 115 4.28 19.05 -4.17
C THR A 115 3.36 17.84 -4.31
N ILE A 116 3.92 16.65 -4.45
CA ILE A 116 3.14 15.43 -4.61
C ILE A 116 2.55 14.92 -3.29
N ASN A 117 3.33 15.02 -2.19
CA ASN A 117 3.01 14.30 -0.97
C ASN A 117 2.58 15.19 0.20
N CYS A 118 2.97 16.46 0.25
CA CYS A 118 2.87 17.30 1.44
C CYS A 118 1.86 18.44 1.30
N VAL A 119 1.62 18.94 0.08
CA VAL A 119 0.76 20.10 -0.21
C VAL A 119 -0.65 19.95 0.32
N ALA A 120 -1.21 18.74 0.29
CA ALA A 120 -2.58 18.49 0.76
C ALA A 120 -2.80 18.88 2.24
N CYS A 121 -1.74 18.84 3.06
CA CYS A 121 -1.82 19.18 4.48
C CYS A 121 -1.09 20.49 4.82
N HIS A 122 -0.01 20.82 4.08
CA HIS A 122 0.87 21.95 4.43
C HIS A 122 0.74 23.13 3.47
N ALA A 123 -0.12 23.07 2.46
CA ALA A 123 -0.27 24.01 1.35
C ALA A 123 0.99 24.15 0.46
N ALA A 124 0.84 24.73 -0.72
CA ALA A 124 1.96 24.92 -1.65
C ALA A 124 2.95 26.00 -1.15
N ASP A 125 2.47 26.95 -0.38
CA ASP A 125 3.24 28.05 0.23
C ASP A 125 3.73 27.70 1.64
N LEU A 126 3.60 26.47 2.10
CA LEU A 126 3.98 25.95 3.41
C LEU A 126 3.18 26.58 4.59
N SER A 127 2.16 27.40 4.33
CA SER A 127 1.39 28.13 5.35
C SER A 127 0.33 27.28 6.06
N SER A 128 0.05 26.07 5.54
CA SER A 128 -1.05 25.21 5.98
C SER A 128 -2.44 25.87 5.90
N THR A 129 -2.58 26.83 4.99
CA THR A 129 -3.85 27.50 4.71
C THR A 129 -4.15 27.45 3.21
N MET A 130 -5.43 27.31 2.89
CA MET A 130 -5.93 27.39 1.52
C MET A 130 -6.88 28.60 1.40
N ASP A 131 -6.68 29.41 0.37
CA ASP A 131 -7.60 30.52 0.07
C ASP A 131 -8.74 30.03 -0.81
N VAL A 132 -9.96 30.13 -0.31
CA VAL A 132 -11.18 29.81 -1.06
C VAL A 132 -12.06 31.06 -1.09
N ALA A 133 -12.10 31.72 -2.22
CA ALA A 133 -12.90 32.95 -2.44
C ALA A 133 -12.60 34.07 -1.40
N GLY A 134 -11.33 34.26 -1.03
CA GLY A 134 -10.89 35.28 -0.07
C GLY A 134 -10.96 34.86 1.39
N ASN A 135 -11.41 33.63 1.68
CA ASN A 135 -11.43 33.08 3.03
C ASN A 135 -10.26 32.09 3.20
N LYS A 136 -9.45 32.31 4.22
CA LYS A 136 -8.36 31.39 4.59
C LYS A 136 -8.92 30.22 5.40
N ILE A 137 -8.85 29.04 4.81
CA ILE A 137 -9.28 27.78 5.44
C ILE A 137 -8.03 27.06 5.95
N PRO A 138 -7.92 26.71 7.25
CA PRO A 138 -6.79 25.95 7.74
C PRO A 138 -6.82 24.52 7.21
N LEU A 139 -5.65 24.02 6.79
CA LEU A 139 -5.42 22.63 6.43
C LEU A 139 -5.03 21.79 7.66
N PRO A 140 -5.07 20.46 7.58
CA PRO A 140 -4.81 19.59 8.74
C PRO A 140 -3.33 19.54 9.17
N GLY A 141 -2.40 20.06 8.38
CA GLY A 141 -0.99 20.20 8.75
C GLY A 141 -0.71 21.45 9.57
N ARG A 142 0.48 21.52 10.16
CA ARG A 142 0.99 22.76 10.77
C ARG A 142 1.66 23.63 9.70
N SER A 143 1.69 24.94 9.93
CA SER A 143 2.53 25.83 9.11
C SER A 143 4.00 25.41 9.25
N LEU A 144 4.73 25.50 8.15
CA LEU A 144 6.17 25.21 8.09
C LEU A 144 6.99 26.47 7.86
N VAL A 145 6.37 27.67 8.01
CA VAL A 145 6.97 28.99 7.78
C VAL A 145 6.62 30.02 8.86
N ASP A 146 6.05 29.58 9.98
CA ASP A 146 5.66 30.44 11.10
C ASP A 146 6.68 30.42 12.25
N GLY A 147 7.75 29.63 12.15
CA GLY A 147 8.79 29.51 13.16
C GLY A 147 8.40 28.67 14.38
N VAL A 148 7.26 27.99 14.35
CA VAL A 148 6.78 27.17 15.47
C VAL A 148 6.95 25.69 15.18
N TRP A 149 7.93 25.07 15.82
CA TRP A 149 8.29 23.66 15.63
C TRP A 149 7.95 22.84 16.87
N GLU A 150 6.80 22.15 16.86
CA GLU A 150 6.32 21.41 18.04
C GLU A 150 7.16 20.16 18.37
N TYR A 151 7.74 19.55 17.36
CA TYR A 151 8.51 18.30 17.51
C TYR A 151 10.02 18.51 17.37
N GLY A 152 10.49 19.73 17.65
CA GLY A 152 11.88 20.15 17.52
C GLY A 152 12.14 20.97 16.25
N GLY A 153 12.94 22.03 16.39
CA GLY A 153 13.23 23.01 15.33
C GLY A 153 14.59 22.86 14.69
N LYS A 154 15.30 21.75 14.91
CA LYS A 154 16.54 21.48 14.19
C LYS A 154 16.28 20.80 12.86
N PRO A 155 17.13 20.96 11.85
CA PRO A 155 17.01 20.26 10.58
C PRO A 155 16.79 18.77 10.70
N MET A 156 17.54 18.10 11.57
CA MET A 156 17.38 16.67 11.83
C MET A 156 16.09 16.31 12.55
N ASP A 157 15.49 17.21 13.31
CA ASP A 157 14.19 16.99 13.93
C ASP A 157 13.08 17.03 12.88
N ILE A 158 13.19 17.94 11.90
CA ILE A 158 12.28 18.00 10.74
C ILE A 158 12.41 16.72 9.91
N PHE A 159 13.62 16.26 9.64
CA PHE A 159 13.85 14.98 8.97
C PHE A 159 13.18 13.82 9.73
N LYS A 160 13.37 13.76 11.06
CA LYS A 160 12.81 12.69 11.89
C LYS A 160 11.30 12.70 11.91
N ILE A 161 10.64 13.86 12.05
CA ILE A 161 9.19 13.93 12.05
C ILE A 161 8.59 13.53 10.70
N ILE A 162 9.24 13.86 9.59
CA ILE A 162 8.83 13.40 8.26
C ILE A 162 8.99 11.87 8.16
N ASN A 163 10.12 11.33 8.61
CA ASN A 163 10.42 9.90 8.51
C ASN A 163 9.48 9.04 9.38
N HIS A 164 9.27 9.44 10.64
CA HIS A 164 8.55 8.62 11.63
C HIS A 164 7.09 9.02 11.83
N GLY A 165 6.68 10.19 11.34
CA GLY A 165 5.36 10.76 11.59
C GLY A 165 5.18 11.29 13.01
N THR A 166 3.97 11.75 13.31
CA THR A 166 3.61 12.22 14.66
C THR A 166 3.70 11.07 15.67
N PRO A 167 4.36 11.25 16.82
CA PRO A 167 4.42 10.23 17.86
C PRO A 167 3.03 9.69 18.25
N VAL A 168 2.95 8.40 18.58
CA VAL A 168 1.67 7.73 18.85
C VAL A 168 0.91 8.39 20.00
N ASP A 169 1.62 8.83 21.03
CA ASP A 169 1.04 9.44 22.23
C ASP A 169 0.78 10.94 22.10
N ALA A 170 1.25 11.57 21.03
CA ALA A 170 1.01 12.99 20.80
C ALA A 170 -0.41 13.24 20.29
N PRO A 171 -1.07 14.35 20.73
CA PRO A 171 -2.45 14.65 20.36
C PRO A 171 -2.63 15.00 18.88
N GLY A 172 -1.55 15.37 18.19
CA GLY A 172 -1.64 15.92 16.83
C GLY A 172 -2.22 17.34 16.78
N LEU A 173 -2.53 17.83 15.58
CA LEU A 173 -3.21 19.12 15.38
C LEU A 173 -4.72 18.87 15.22
N ASN A 174 -5.53 19.24 16.20
CA ASN A 174 -6.97 18.96 16.20
C ASN A 174 -7.30 17.47 15.94
N GLY A 175 -6.46 16.57 16.46
CA GLY A 175 -6.58 15.12 16.24
C GLY A 175 -5.94 14.61 14.93
N ALA A 176 -5.55 15.48 14.01
CA ALA A 176 -4.80 15.08 12.80
C ALA A 176 -3.35 14.78 13.14
N LYS A 177 -2.85 13.64 12.67
CA LYS A 177 -1.47 13.19 12.86
C LYS A 177 -0.77 13.04 11.52
N MET A 178 0.48 13.46 11.46
CA MET A 178 1.32 13.26 10.28
C MET A 178 1.69 11.77 10.16
N VAL A 179 1.55 11.22 8.98
CA VAL A 179 1.92 9.83 8.68
C VAL A 179 3.45 9.67 8.62
N ALA A 180 3.93 8.45 8.85
CA ALA A 180 5.35 8.10 8.72
C ALA A 180 5.74 7.96 7.25
N TRP A 181 6.26 9.01 6.65
CA TRP A 181 6.63 9.02 5.22
C TRP A 181 7.81 8.11 4.89
N GLY A 182 8.64 7.74 5.85
CA GLY A 182 9.71 6.73 5.68
C GLY A 182 9.23 5.36 5.20
N GLN A 183 7.92 5.06 5.33
CA GLN A 183 7.32 3.87 4.74
C GLN A 183 7.01 4.02 3.25
N VAL A 184 6.88 5.25 2.75
CA VAL A 184 6.40 5.57 1.40
C VAL A 184 7.53 6.06 0.49
N ILE A 185 8.32 7.03 0.95
CA ILE A 185 9.42 7.64 0.19
C ILE A 185 10.79 7.27 0.78
N SER A 186 11.86 7.41 -0.02
CA SER A 186 13.21 7.05 0.41
C SER A 186 13.79 8.05 1.40
N PRO A 187 14.75 7.66 2.26
CA PRO A 187 15.44 8.56 3.17
C PRO A 187 16.11 9.76 2.45
N LYS A 188 16.61 9.53 1.24
CA LYS A 188 17.15 10.60 0.40
C LYS A 188 16.08 11.63 0.04
N GLN A 189 14.91 11.19 -0.41
CA GLN A 189 13.79 12.09 -0.71
C GLN A 189 13.31 12.86 0.52
N ILE A 190 13.33 12.25 1.71
CA ILE A 190 13.03 12.94 2.96
C ILE A 190 14.06 14.03 3.24
N ALA A 191 15.36 13.77 3.03
CA ALA A 191 16.41 14.75 3.18
C ALA A 191 16.26 15.91 2.18
N GLU A 192 15.90 15.61 0.93
CA GLU A 192 15.60 16.61 -0.11
C GLU A 192 14.41 17.50 0.27
N VAL A 193 13.30 16.92 0.77
CA VAL A 193 12.15 17.69 1.28
C VAL A 193 12.55 18.53 2.49
N THR A 194 13.35 18.00 3.40
CA THR A 194 13.86 18.74 4.55
C THR A 194 14.69 19.93 4.09
N ALA A 195 15.59 19.75 3.13
CA ALA A 195 16.38 20.82 2.54
C ALA A 195 15.52 21.90 1.86
N PHE A 196 14.45 21.49 1.15
CA PHE A 196 13.47 22.41 0.59
C PHE A 196 12.79 23.26 1.68
N ILE A 197 12.33 22.64 2.77
CA ILE A 197 11.69 23.35 3.90
C ILE A 197 12.69 24.34 4.53
N ILE A 198 13.94 23.92 4.75
CA ILE A 198 15.01 24.77 5.28
C ILE A 198 15.26 25.99 4.36
N SER A 199 15.32 25.78 3.04
CA SER A 199 15.53 26.85 2.07
C SER A 199 14.43 27.92 2.06
N LYS A 200 13.22 27.57 2.47
CA LYS A 200 12.09 28.51 2.63
C LYS A 200 12.09 29.26 3.97
N ASN A 201 12.96 28.86 4.91
CA ASN A 201 13.10 29.44 6.24
C ASN A 201 14.51 30.00 6.51
N PRO A 202 15.05 30.92 5.66
CA PRO A 202 16.42 31.39 5.80
C PRO A 202 16.67 32.20 7.08
N LYS A 203 15.62 32.73 7.72
CA LYS A 203 15.74 33.45 8.99
C LYS A 203 15.98 32.54 10.18
N GLU A 204 15.57 31.30 10.09
CA GLU A 204 15.69 30.32 11.18
C GLU A 204 16.93 29.45 11.02
N PHE A 205 17.27 29.08 9.78
CA PHE A 205 18.35 28.16 9.49
C PHE A 205 19.53 28.82 8.76
N GLY A 206 19.36 30.05 8.22
CA GLY A 206 20.41 30.82 7.64
C GLY A 206 21.15 31.60 8.74
N GLY A 207 22.27 31.05 9.22
CA GLY A 207 23.19 31.78 10.08
C GLY A 207 23.98 32.82 9.33
#